data_22154af293a770417b5655e0a4aa247e
#
_entry.id   22154af293a770417b5655e0a4aa247e
#
_cell.length_a   1.000
_cell.length_b   1.000
_cell.length_c   1.000
_cell.angle_alpha   90.00
_cell.angle_beta   90.00
_cell.angle_gamma   90.00
#
_symmetry.space_group_name_H-M   'P 1'
#
loop_
_entity.id
_entity.type
_entity.pdbx_description
1 polymer ?
#
loop_
_entity_poly.entity_id
_entity_poly.type
_entity_poly.pdbx_seq_one_letter_code
_entity_poly.pdbx_strand_id
1 'polypeptide(L)'
;MKKATIRILIIIMLIFIWGHSAIPMRESAQESEWLRLKIINPILNFIGLDGMSSNAVRKAAHITEYTILSILLAAYWDKHHAAVILAGFITAFIDESIQILSGRGAMVLDVWIDMIGVAAGFLLCRLIQALSKKKKK
;
A
#
# COMPACT_ATOMS: atom_id res chain seq x y z
N MET A 1 -17.84 -3.78 10.67
CA MET A 1 -18.06 -2.43 10.08
C MET A 1 -19.21 -2.48 9.08
N LYS A 2 -20.02 -1.42 8.96
CA LYS A 2 -21.08 -1.33 7.93
C LYS A 2 -20.42 -1.23 6.53
N LYS A 3 -20.99 -1.86 5.50
CA LYS A 3 -20.45 -1.80 4.13
C LYS A 3 -20.29 -0.36 3.60
N ALA A 4 -21.17 0.55 4.01
CA ALA A 4 -21.05 1.97 3.66
C ALA A 4 -19.75 2.60 4.20
N THR A 5 -19.40 2.33 5.45
CA THR A 5 -18.15 2.80 6.07
C THR A 5 -16.93 2.28 5.33
N ILE A 6 -16.91 0.97 4.98
CA ILE A 6 -15.77 0.38 4.23
C ILE A 6 -15.64 1.05 2.86
N ARG A 7 -16.75 1.30 2.16
CA ARG A 7 -16.73 1.99 0.87
C ARG A 7 -16.12 3.39 0.96
N ILE A 8 -16.50 4.15 1.99
CA ILE A 8 -15.92 5.50 2.22
C ILE A 8 -14.42 5.40 2.47
N LEU A 9 -13.96 4.44 3.29
CA LEU A 9 -12.54 4.23 3.55
C LEU A 9 -11.77 3.82 2.29
N ILE A 10 -12.35 3.00 1.42
CA ILE A 10 -11.74 2.65 0.12
C ILE A 10 -11.57 3.91 -0.73
N ILE A 11 -12.59 4.76 -0.83
CA ILE A 11 -12.52 6.01 -1.61
C ILE A 11 -11.45 6.94 -1.05
N ILE A 12 -11.40 7.12 0.27
CA ILE A 12 -10.36 7.93 0.94
C ILE A 12 -8.97 7.36 0.62
N MET A 13 -8.81 6.04 0.69
CA MET A 13 -7.52 5.39 0.41
C MET A 13 -7.09 5.56 -1.06
N LEU A 14 -8.03 5.47 -2.00
CA LEU A 14 -7.73 5.72 -3.42
C LEU A 14 -7.32 7.18 -3.67
N ILE A 15 -8.02 8.14 -3.05
CA ILE A 15 -7.66 9.57 -3.14
C ILE A 15 -6.27 9.79 -2.54
N PHE A 16 -5.95 9.14 -1.44
CA PHE A 16 -4.64 9.24 -0.79
C PHE A 16 -3.53 8.68 -1.69
N ILE A 17 -3.67 7.45 -2.20
CA ILE A 17 -2.69 6.79 -3.07
C ILE A 17 -2.44 7.64 -4.33
N TRP A 18 -3.48 7.96 -5.08
CA TRP A 18 -3.33 8.70 -6.33
C TRP A 18 -2.92 10.17 -6.12
N GLY A 19 -3.37 10.79 -5.02
CA GLY A 19 -2.94 12.13 -4.64
C GLY A 19 -1.45 12.17 -4.32
N HIS A 20 -0.95 11.19 -3.56
CA HIS A 20 0.47 11.06 -3.25
C HIS A 20 1.31 10.78 -4.51
N SER A 21 0.81 9.98 -5.43
CA SER A 21 1.48 9.69 -6.72
C SER A 21 1.49 10.86 -7.69
N ALA A 22 0.58 11.80 -7.55
CA ALA A 22 0.59 13.05 -8.31
C ALA A 22 1.65 14.06 -7.85
N ILE A 23 2.27 13.86 -6.67
CA ILE A 23 3.34 14.73 -6.16
C ILE A 23 4.59 14.58 -7.04
N PRO A 24 5.20 15.70 -7.51
CA PRO A 24 6.41 15.65 -8.33
C PRO A 24 7.56 14.92 -7.64
N MET A 25 8.43 14.27 -8.44
CA MET A 25 9.54 13.45 -7.95
C MET A 25 10.40 14.15 -6.90
N ARG A 26 10.72 15.42 -7.08
CA ARG A 26 11.58 16.20 -6.17
C ARG A 26 10.97 16.29 -4.77
N GLU A 27 9.68 16.59 -4.69
CA GLU A 27 8.97 16.75 -3.42
C GLU A 27 8.80 15.39 -2.73
N SER A 28 8.38 14.36 -3.46
CA SER A 28 8.27 12.99 -2.94
C SER A 28 9.61 12.43 -2.44
N ALA A 29 10.73 12.79 -3.11
CA ALA A 29 12.06 12.42 -2.65
C ALA A 29 12.44 13.13 -1.33
N GLN A 30 12.08 14.41 -1.17
CA GLN A 30 12.29 15.16 0.06
C GLN A 30 11.49 14.61 1.23
N GLU A 31 10.22 14.25 1.00
CA GLU A 31 9.36 13.62 2.02
C GLU A 31 9.93 12.27 2.48
N SER A 32 10.34 11.42 1.53
CA SER A 32 10.95 10.13 1.82
C SER A 32 12.27 10.28 2.58
N GLU A 33 13.07 11.28 2.24
CA GLU A 33 14.33 11.59 2.92
C GLU A 33 14.10 12.10 4.34
N TRP A 34 13.12 12.98 4.53
CA TRP A 34 12.75 13.47 5.86
C TRP A 34 12.26 12.31 6.74
N LEU A 35 11.38 11.46 6.22
CA LEU A 35 10.84 10.30 6.93
C LEU A 35 11.97 9.32 7.32
N ARG A 36 12.88 9.08 6.38
CA ARG A 36 14.07 8.26 6.59
C ARG A 36 14.92 8.76 7.75
N LEU A 37 15.29 10.04 7.71
CA LEU A 37 16.22 10.63 8.68
C LEU A 37 15.58 10.84 10.05
N LYS A 38 14.32 11.24 10.11
CA LYS A 38 13.69 11.67 11.35
C LYS A 38 12.94 10.55 12.08
N ILE A 39 12.50 9.50 11.36
CA ILE A 39 11.66 8.46 11.93
C ILE A 39 12.27 7.08 11.73
N ILE A 40 12.49 6.66 10.47
CA ILE A 40 12.81 5.27 10.17
C ILE A 40 14.20 4.88 10.67
N ASN A 41 15.23 5.61 10.26
CA ASN A 41 16.60 5.28 10.64
C ASN A 41 16.87 5.40 12.14
N PRO A 42 16.34 6.38 12.89
CA PRO A 42 16.47 6.39 14.34
C PRO A 42 15.84 5.15 15.01
N ILE A 43 14.67 4.69 14.53
CA ILE A 43 14.03 3.48 15.06
C ILE A 43 14.86 2.23 14.72
N LEU A 44 15.31 2.09 13.47
CA LEU A 44 16.10 0.94 13.04
C LEU A 44 17.43 0.87 13.82
N ASN A 45 18.13 1.98 13.94
CA ASN A 45 19.38 2.06 14.70
C ASN A 45 19.17 1.71 16.19
N PHE A 46 18.05 2.15 16.78
CA PHE A 46 17.70 1.82 18.17
C PHE A 46 17.55 0.30 18.42
N ILE A 47 17.06 -0.43 17.41
CA ILE A 47 16.91 -1.90 17.48
C ILE A 47 18.12 -2.66 16.88
N GLY A 48 19.21 -1.94 16.55
CA GLY A 48 20.46 -2.54 16.05
C GLY A 48 20.42 -2.96 14.58
N LEU A 49 19.53 -2.39 13.79
CA LEU A 49 19.46 -2.62 12.34
C LEU A 49 20.05 -1.45 11.56
N ASP A 50 20.63 -1.76 10.41
CA ASP A 50 21.12 -0.75 9.48
C ASP A 50 19.98 0.12 8.95
N GLY A 51 20.29 1.39 8.67
CA GLY A 51 19.31 2.33 8.11
C GLY A 51 18.89 1.98 6.69
N MET A 52 17.68 2.40 6.30
CA MET A 52 17.14 2.25 4.95
C MET A 52 17.53 3.43 4.06
N SER A 53 17.58 3.21 2.73
CA SER A 53 17.68 4.30 1.74
C SER A 53 16.30 4.97 1.54
N SER A 54 16.28 6.22 1.05
CA SER A 54 15.04 6.95 0.74
C SER A 54 14.16 6.19 -0.27
N ASN A 55 14.79 5.53 -1.25
CA ASN A 55 14.08 4.70 -2.22
C ASN A 55 13.41 3.47 -1.56
N ALA A 56 14.10 2.83 -0.60
CA ALA A 56 13.53 1.71 0.15
C ALA A 56 12.37 2.18 1.05
N VAL A 57 12.47 3.35 1.67
CA VAL A 57 11.38 3.95 2.46
C VAL A 57 10.16 4.22 1.58
N ARG A 58 10.34 4.80 0.39
CA ARG A 58 9.25 5.04 -0.56
C ARG A 58 8.57 3.74 -1.00
N LYS A 59 9.33 2.71 -1.34
CA LYS A 59 8.78 1.40 -1.70
C LYS A 59 8.03 0.74 -0.55
N ALA A 60 8.53 0.86 0.68
CA ALA A 60 7.84 0.37 1.87
C ALA A 60 6.52 1.11 2.12
N ALA A 61 6.47 2.42 1.84
CA ALA A 61 5.23 3.20 1.90
C ALA A 61 4.18 2.66 0.91
N HIS A 62 4.54 2.46 -0.37
CA HIS A 62 3.65 1.86 -1.37
C HIS A 62 3.14 0.47 -0.94
N ILE A 63 4.02 -0.42 -0.51
CA ILE A 63 3.62 -1.74 0.01
C ILE A 63 2.59 -1.58 1.14
N THR A 64 2.80 -0.63 2.06
CA THR A 64 1.90 -0.39 3.20
C THR A 64 0.54 0.13 2.72
N GLU A 65 0.53 1.11 1.83
CA GLU A 65 -0.68 1.70 1.24
C GLU A 65 -1.53 0.63 0.55
N TYR A 66 -0.92 -0.19 -0.31
CA TYR A 66 -1.60 -1.27 -1.02
C TYR A 66 -2.01 -2.42 -0.11
N THR A 67 -1.28 -2.68 0.97
CA THR A 67 -1.70 -3.63 2.02
C THR A 67 -2.99 -3.17 2.68
N ILE A 68 -3.07 -1.90 3.09
CA ILE A 68 -4.28 -1.32 3.70
C ILE A 68 -5.45 -1.34 2.72
N LEU A 69 -5.23 -0.91 1.47
CA LEU A 69 -6.25 -0.96 0.42
C LEU A 69 -6.80 -2.38 0.24
N SER A 70 -5.91 -3.37 0.13
CA SER A 70 -6.29 -4.78 -0.06
C SER A 70 -7.10 -5.33 1.11
N ILE A 71 -6.77 -4.96 2.36
CA ILE A 71 -7.55 -5.32 3.55
C ILE A 71 -8.96 -4.74 3.45
N LEU A 72 -9.11 -3.48 3.05
CA LEU A 72 -10.42 -2.83 2.88
C LEU A 72 -11.24 -3.49 1.75
N LEU A 73 -10.61 -3.78 0.61
CA LEU A 73 -11.24 -4.47 -0.52
C LEU A 73 -11.68 -5.89 -0.13
N ALA A 74 -10.85 -6.65 0.57
CA ALA A 74 -11.17 -7.99 1.05
C ALA A 74 -12.30 -7.97 2.08
N ALA A 75 -12.37 -6.96 2.94
CA ALA A 75 -13.47 -6.77 3.88
C ALA A 75 -14.79 -6.37 3.17
N TYR A 76 -14.69 -5.66 2.04
CA TYR A 76 -15.86 -5.25 1.26
C TYR A 76 -16.42 -6.39 0.42
N TRP A 77 -15.55 -7.14 -0.27
CA TRP A 77 -15.91 -8.21 -1.21
C TRP A 77 -15.75 -9.63 -0.66
N ASP A 78 -15.68 -9.82 0.60
CA ASP A 78 -15.54 -11.05 1.42
C ASP A 78 -15.29 -12.37 0.65
N LYS A 79 -16.14 -12.69 -0.34
CA LYS A 79 -16.10 -13.96 -1.12
C LYS A 79 -15.53 -13.81 -2.54
N HIS A 80 -15.34 -12.59 -3.04
CA HIS A 80 -14.91 -12.33 -4.41
C HIS A 80 -13.41 -12.04 -4.49
N HIS A 81 -12.59 -13.06 -4.23
CA HIS A 81 -11.13 -12.93 -4.13
C HIS A 81 -10.48 -12.39 -5.40
N ALA A 82 -10.95 -12.84 -6.57
CA ALA A 82 -10.45 -12.33 -7.85
C ALA A 82 -10.72 -10.83 -8.02
N ALA A 83 -11.86 -10.33 -7.53
CA ALA A 83 -12.19 -8.91 -7.59
C ALA A 83 -11.23 -8.06 -6.75
N VAL A 84 -10.79 -8.56 -5.58
CA VAL A 84 -9.79 -7.88 -4.72
C VAL A 84 -8.47 -7.71 -5.47
N ILE A 85 -7.96 -8.81 -6.04
CA ILE A 85 -6.68 -8.80 -6.77
C ILE A 85 -6.77 -7.93 -8.02
N LEU A 86 -7.86 -8.05 -8.79
CA LEU A 86 -8.06 -7.26 -10.01
C LEU A 86 -8.17 -5.76 -9.70
N ALA A 87 -8.93 -5.38 -8.67
CA ALA A 87 -9.04 -3.99 -8.26
C ALA A 87 -7.70 -3.43 -7.77
N GLY A 88 -6.93 -4.20 -6.99
CA GLY A 88 -5.57 -3.84 -6.60
C GLY A 88 -4.67 -3.61 -7.81
N PHE A 89 -4.69 -4.52 -8.79
CA PHE A 89 -3.90 -4.41 -10.01
C PHE A 89 -4.29 -3.16 -10.84
N ILE A 90 -5.59 -2.93 -11.04
CA ILE A 90 -6.08 -1.75 -11.76
C ILE A 90 -5.64 -0.47 -11.04
N THR A 91 -5.73 -0.44 -9.71
CA THR A 91 -5.30 0.71 -8.91
C THR A 91 -3.81 0.97 -9.08
N ALA A 92 -2.96 -0.08 -9.02
CA ALA A 92 -1.51 0.03 -9.23
C ALA A 92 -1.16 0.51 -10.63
N PHE A 93 -1.87 0.04 -11.65
CA PHE A 93 -1.67 0.48 -13.03
C PHE A 93 -2.03 1.97 -13.22
N ILE A 94 -3.14 2.43 -12.61
CA ILE A 94 -3.54 3.84 -12.64
C ILE A 94 -2.50 4.68 -11.88
N ASP A 95 -2.06 4.23 -10.73
CA ASP A 95 -1.05 4.88 -9.89
C ASP A 95 0.23 5.15 -10.68
N GLU A 96 0.76 4.11 -11.32
CA GLU A 96 1.95 4.20 -12.16
C GLU A 96 1.76 5.15 -13.35
N SER A 97 0.55 5.16 -13.95
CA SER A 97 0.21 6.08 -15.02
C SER A 97 0.22 7.54 -14.52
N ILE A 98 -0.26 7.81 -13.33
CA ILE A 98 -0.20 9.13 -12.69
C ILE A 98 1.26 9.52 -12.42
N GLN A 99 2.10 8.60 -11.96
CA GLN A 99 3.53 8.85 -11.73
C GLN A 99 4.27 9.23 -13.02
N ILE A 100 3.96 8.60 -14.15
CA ILE A 100 4.50 9.01 -15.46
C ILE A 100 4.12 10.47 -15.77
N LEU A 101 2.86 10.82 -15.61
CA LEU A 101 2.36 12.17 -15.89
C LEU A 101 2.95 13.24 -14.96
N SER A 102 3.27 12.89 -13.72
CA SER A 102 3.91 13.78 -12.73
C SER A 102 5.44 13.89 -12.88
N GLY A 103 6.02 13.30 -13.95
CA GLY A 103 7.45 13.34 -14.23
C GLY A 103 8.29 12.44 -13.31
N ARG A 104 7.65 11.51 -12.59
CA ARG A 104 8.34 10.44 -11.85
C ARG A 104 8.67 9.33 -12.85
N GLY A 105 9.92 8.93 -12.92
CA GLY A 105 10.34 7.83 -13.80
C GLY A 105 9.67 6.52 -13.40
N ALA A 106 8.50 6.27 -13.92
CA ALA A 106 7.72 5.08 -13.65
C ALA A 106 8.39 3.83 -14.21
N MET A 107 8.39 2.76 -13.45
CA MET A 107 8.91 1.46 -13.88
C MET A 107 7.84 0.39 -13.70
N VAL A 108 7.70 -0.48 -14.69
CA VAL A 108 6.81 -1.66 -14.60
C VAL A 108 7.07 -2.48 -13.32
N LEU A 109 8.28 -2.42 -12.77
CA LEU A 109 8.63 -3.06 -11.49
C LEU A 109 7.89 -2.45 -10.30
N ASP A 110 7.49 -1.18 -10.34
CA ASP A 110 6.82 -0.53 -9.22
C ASP A 110 5.36 -1.04 -9.10
N VAL A 111 4.70 -1.38 -10.22
CA VAL A 111 3.41 -2.12 -10.20
C VAL A 111 3.54 -3.45 -9.44
N TRP A 112 4.66 -4.18 -9.60
CA TRP A 112 4.86 -5.44 -8.88
C TRP A 112 5.10 -5.23 -7.39
N ILE A 113 5.72 -4.12 -7.01
CA ILE A 113 5.90 -3.75 -5.59
C ILE A 113 4.54 -3.48 -4.95
N ASP A 114 3.67 -2.74 -5.62
CA ASP A 114 2.29 -2.49 -5.18
C ASP A 114 1.50 -3.80 -5.05
N MET A 115 1.67 -4.72 -6.02
CA MET A 115 1.04 -6.04 -5.98
C MET A 115 1.56 -6.93 -4.82
N ILE A 116 2.79 -6.74 -4.34
CA ILE A 116 3.26 -7.38 -3.11
C ILE A 116 2.40 -6.88 -1.92
N GLY A 117 2.14 -5.58 -1.85
CA GLY A 117 1.24 -5.00 -0.85
C GLY A 117 -0.17 -5.58 -0.93
N VAL A 118 -0.74 -5.67 -2.15
CA VAL A 118 -2.06 -6.28 -2.38
C VAL A 118 -2.09 -7.73 -1.89
N ALA A 119 -1.09 -8.52 -2.24
CA ALA A 119 -0.99 -9.92 -1.83
C ALA A 119 -0.86 -10.05 -0.29
N ALA A 120 -0.03 -9.22 0.34
CA ALA A 120 0.17 -9.21 1.78
C ALA A 120 -1.15 -8.92 2.52
N GLY A 121 -1.87 -7.87 2.14
CA GLY A 121 -3.16 -7.52 2.75
C GLY A 121 -4.24 -8.58 2.56
N PHE A 122 -4.31 -9.15 1.35
CA PHE A 122 -5.22 -10.25 1.07
C PHE A 122 -4.93 -11.49 1.92
N LEU A 123 -3.68 -11.91 1.97
CA LEU A 123 -3.26 -13.09 2.76
C LEU A 123 -3.49 -12.87 4.25
N LEU A 124 -3.21 -11.68 4.77
CA LEU A 124 -3.48 -11.32 6.16
C LEU A 124 -4.95 -11.45 6.51
N CYS A 125 -5.85 -10.95 5.67
CA CYS A 125 -7.29 -11.11 5.84
C CYS A 125 -7.70 -12.59 5.85
N ARG A 126 -7.16 -13.39 4.93
CA ARG A 126 -7.46 -14.83 4.87
C ARG A 126 -6.98 -15.56 6.11
N LEU A 127 -5.80 -15.23 6.62
CA LEU A 127 -5.26 -15.81 7.85
C LEU A 127 -6.15 -15.49 9.06
N ILE A 128 -6.52 -14.21 9.23
CA ILE A 128 -7.40 -13.79 10.33
C ILE A 128 -8.75 -14.52 10.27
N GLN A 129 -9.35 -14.65 9.07
CA GLN A 129 -10.62 -15.37 8.89
C GLN A 129 -10.49 -16.86 9.24
N ALA A 130 -9.37 -17.50 8.85
CA ALA A 130 -9.12 -18.91 9.15
C ALA A 130 -8.96 -19.14 10.65
N LEU A 131 -8.20 -18.29 11.35
CA LEU A 131 -8.00 -18.36 12.81
C LEU A 131 -9.31 -18.12 13.58
N SER A 132 -10.13 -17.16 13.13
CA SER A 132 -11.42 -16.86 13.74
C SER A 132 -12.43 -18.01 13.62
N LYS A 133 -12.38 -18.79 12.53
CA LYS A 133 -13.22 -19.98 12.35
C LYS A 133 -12.80 -21.14 13.27
N LYS A 134 -11.47 -21.29 13.52
CA LYS A 134 -10.97 -22.32 14.46
C LYS A 134 -11.39 -22.07 15.91
N LYS A 135 -11.57 -20.81 16.32
CA LYS A 135 -11.94 -20.44 17.68
C LYS A 135 -13.43 -20.64 17.99
N LYS A 136 -14.26 -20.87 16.95
CA LYS A 136 -15.71 -21.08 17.07
C LYS A 136 -16.13 -22.56 17.01
N LYS A 137 -15.18 -23.46 16.80
CA LYS A 137 -15.33 -24.90 16.92
C LYS A 137 -14.78 -25.41 18.27
#